data_17ea5cbb55814de1de478912b7c47578
#
_entry.id   17ea5cbb55814de1de478912b7c47578
#
_cell.length_a   1.000
_cell.length_b   1.000
_cell.length_c   1.000
_cell.angle_alpha   90.00
_cell.angle_beta   90.00
_cell.angle_gamma   90.00
#
_symmetry.space_group_name_H-M   'P 1'
#
loop_
_entity.id
_entity.type
_entity.pdbx_description
1 polymer ?
#
loop_
_entity_poly.entity_id
_entity_poly.type
_entity_poly.pdbx_seq_one_letter_code
_entity_poly.pdbx_strand_id
1 'polypeptide(L)'
;MLSKEIALHGLMAAVALVTVLHTRNRLQRDLEDMRWRLTIHALTVRDTYGSPVPLQRFAGQVMLIVNIASKCGLTSSQYDGLRQLIEEYEDRGLSILNFPCNQFGGQMPESDGQEILDHLRKEGANIGHLFAKIEVKGVQADPLYKLLTRHQHDIEWNFVKFLVDRRGNIHKRYGAELEPVALAGDIELLLADGSE
;
A
#
# COMPACT_ATOMS: atom_id res chain seq x y z
N MET A 1 0.21 -48.69 43.31
CA MET A 1 1.31 -47.72 43.02
C MET A 1 1.41 -47.39 41.53
N LEU A 2 1.35 -48.39 40.64
CA LEU A 2 1.49 -48.19 39.15
C LEU A 2 0.51 -47.19 38.52
N SER A 3 -0.75 -47.12 38.99
CA SER A 3 -1.77 -46.23 38.40
C SER A 3 -1.56 -44.74 38.68
N LYS A 4 -0.92 -44.37 39.76
CA LYS A 4 -0.62 -42.96 40.10
C LYS A 4 0.57 -42.44 39.31
N GLU A 5 1.56 -43.28 38.99
CA GLU A 5 2.70 -42.91 38.18
C GLU A 5 2.29 -42.68 36.73
N ILE A 6 1.43 -43.55 36.18
CA ILE A 6 0.91 -43.39 34.81
C ILE A 6 0.13 -42.10 34.67
N ALA A 7 -0.72 -41.77 35.65
CA ALA A 7 -1.51 -40.54 35.67
C ALA A 7 -0.60 -39.29 35.76
N LEU A 8 0.49 -39.35 36.55
CA LEU A 8 1.43 -38.25 36.69
C LEU A 8 2.22 -38.00 35.36
N HIS A 9 2.68 -39.07 34.72
CA HIS A 9 3.38 -38.95 33.41
C HIS A 9 2.44 -38.40 32.33
N GLY A 10 1.18 -38.84 32.31
CA GLY A 10 0.19 -38.28 31.37
C GLY A 10 -0.08 -36.78 31.61
N LEU A 11 -0.17 -36.36 32.86
CA LEU A 11 -0.36 -34.95 33.22
C LEU A 11 0.87 -34.10 32.81
N MET A 12 2.07 -34.58 33.11
CA MET A 12 3.32 -33.88 32.69
C MET A 12 3.45 -33.75 31.18
N ALA A 13 3.11 -34.81 30.42
CA ALA A 13 3.11 -34.77 28.97
C ALA A 13 2.07 -33.77 28.43
N ALA A 14 0.88 -33.73 29.02
CA ALA A 14 -0.15 -32.75 28.64
C ALA A 14 0.28 -31.30 28.93
N VAL A 15 0.87 -31.04 30.08
CA VAL A 15 1.40 -29.72 30.45
C VAL A 15 2.52 -29.32 29.48
N ALA A 16 3.45 -30.21 29.16
CA ALA A 16 4.53 -29.95 28.22
C ALA A 16 3.98 -29.63 26.82
N LEU A 17 3.00 -30.39 26.33
CA LEU A 17 2.35 -30.13 25.03
C LEU A 17 1.66 -28.77 25.00
N VAL A 18 0.89 -28.42 26.05
CA VAL A 18 0.24 -27.11 26.15
C VAL A 18 1.25 -25.98 26.16
N THR A 19 2.37 -26.14 26.89
CA THR A 19 3.44 -25.14 26.93
C THR A 19 4.09 -24.96 25.55
N VAL A 20 4.39 -26.04 24.84
CA VAL A 20 4.95 -26.00 23.48
C VAL A 20 4.00 -25.30 22.52
N LEU A 21 2.70 -25.63 22.57
CA LEU A 21 1.68 -24.99 21.72
C LEU A 21 1.56 -23.49 22.01
N HIS A 22 1.56 -23.09 23.29
CA HIS A 22 1.53 -21.66 23.67
C HIS A 22 2.76 -20.91 23.19
N THR A 23 3.95 -21.48 23.34
CA THR A 23 5.19 -20.88 22.90
C THR A 23 5.22 -20.73 21.38
N ARG A 24 4.77 -21.76 20.64
CA ARG A 24 4.65 -21.72 19.18
C ARG A 24 3.68 -20.63 18.73
N ASN A 25 2.49 -20.54 19.35
CA ASN A 25 1.49 -19.54 19.00
C ASN A 25 1.97 -18.11 19.32
N ARG A 26 2.73 -17.94 20.40
CA ARG A 26 3.33 -16.65 20.75
C ARG A 26 4.38 -16.25 19.70
N LEU A 27 5.30 -17.16 19.35
CA LEU A 27 6.32 -16.90 18.35
C LEU A 27 5.72 -16.58 16.97
N GLN A 28 4.66 -17.29 16.57
CA GLN A 28 3.95 -16.97 15.32
C GLN A 28 3.36 -15.56 15.33
N ARG A 29 2.70 -15.16 16.44
CA ARG A 29 2.19 -13.78 16.57
C ARG A 29 3.30 -12.73 16.54
N ASP A 30 4.44 -12.98 17.21
CA ASP A 30 5.57 -12.06 17.22
C ASP A 30 6.20 -11.92 15.81
N LEU A 31 6.24 -13.01 15.04
CA LEU A 31 6.70 -13.00 13.63
C LEU A 31 5.73 -12.28 12.71
N GLU A 32 4.43 -12.46 12.90
CA GLU A 32 3.39 -11.75 12.14
C GLU A 32 3.43 -10.26 12.43
N ASP A 33 3.55 -9.85 13.72
CA ASP A 33 3.68 -8.45 14.12
C ASP A 33 4.95 -7.82 13.53
N MET A 34 6.07 -8.54 13.54
CA MET A 34 7.32 -8.07 12.91
C MET A 34 7.16 -7.92 11.39
N ARG A 35 6.54 -8.88 10.71
CA ARG A 35 6.26 -8.80 9.27
C ARG A 35 5.36 -7.61 8.95
N TRP A 36 4.29 -7.42 9.75
CA TRP A 36 3.39 -6.28 9.63
C TRP A 36 4.12 -4.93 9.70
N ARG A 37 5.02 -4.77 10.66
CA ARG A 37 5.83 -3.54 10.83
C ARG A 37 6.75 -3.23 9.65
N LEU A 38 7.00 -4.21 8.78
CA LEU A 38 7.82 -4.05 7.57
C LEU A 38 6.99 -3.74 6.32
N THR A 39 5.66 -3.71 6.43
CA THR A 39 4.75 -3.41 5.31
C THR A 39 4.28 -1.97 5.33
N ILE A 40 3.67 -1.52 4.22
CA ILE A 40 3.11 -0.17 4.16
C ILE A 40 1.94 0.03 5.13
N HIS A 41 1.27 -1.03 5.57
CA HIS A 41 0.15 -0.95 6.52
C HIS A 41 0.54 -0.38 7.89
N ALA A 42 1.83 -0.45 8.28
CA ALA A 42 2.32 0.14 9.52
C ALA A 42 2.40 1.67 9.48
N LEU A 43 2.23 2.29 8.32
CA LEU A 43 2.40 3.72 8.12
C LEU A 43 1.07 4.47 8.23
N THR A 44 1.18 5.74 8.59
CA THR A 44 0.08 6.70 8.57
C THR A 44 0.48 7.84 7.65
N VAL A 45 -0.38 8.15 6.70
CA VAL A 45 -0.25 9.31 5.80
C VAL A 45 -1.26 10.38 6.16
N ARG A 46 -1.28 11.49 5.45
CA ARG A 46 -2.31 12.53 5.63
C ARG A 46 -3.19 12.60 4.41
N ASP A 47 -4.49 12.78 4.60
CA ASP A 47 -5.39 13.13 3.51
C ASP A 47 -5.11 14.56 3.01
N THR A 48 -5.77 14.96 1.93
CA THR A 48 -5.59 16.29 1.32
C THR A 48 -6.00 17.46 2.23
N TYR A 49 -6.67 17.22 3.36
CA TYR A 49 -7.02 18.19 4.39
C TYR A 49 -6.10 18.11 5.63
N GLY A 50 -5.08 17.26 5.60
CA GLY A 50 -4.09 17.11 6.66
C GLY A 50 -4.49 16.14 7.78
N SER A 51 -5.65 15.45 7.69
CA SER A 51 -6.08 14.47 8.67
C SER A 51 -5.29 13.17 8.55
N PRO A 52 -4.93 12.53 9.67
CA PRO A 52 -4.16 11.29 9.63
C PRO A 52 -4.99 10.11 9.11
N VAL A 53 -4.43 9.36 8.17
CA VAL A 53 -5.03 8.17 7.56
C VAL A 53 -4.07 6.99 7.75
N PRO A 54 -4.36 6.04 8.65
CA PRO A 54 -3.60 4.80 8.77
C PRO A 54 -3.76 3.96 7.50
N LEU A 55 -2.65 3.55 6.86
CA LEU A 55 -2.71 2.70 5.66
C LEU A 55 -3.22 1.29 5.96
N GLN A 56 -3.30 0.91 7.24
CA GLN A 56 -3.98 -0.31 7.69
C GLN A 56 -5.44 -0.39 7.23
N ARG A 57 -6.12 0.74 7.01
CA ARG A 57 -7.52 0.76 6.50
C ARG A 57 -7.69 0.09 5.14
N PHE A 58 -6.58 -0.03 4.38
CA PHE A 58 -6.54 -0.70 3.08
C PHE A 58 -6.07 -2.17 3.18
N ALA A 59 -5.93 -2.72 4.39
CA ALA A 59 -5.58 -4.12 4.56
C ALA A 59 -6.63 -5.03 3.90
N GLY A 60 -6.16 -6.06 3.20
CA GLY A 60 -7.02 -6.95 2.41
C GLY A 60 -7.33 -6.43 1.01
N GLN A 61 -6.89 -5.23 0.65
CA GLN A 61 -7.02 -4.68 -0.70
C GLN A 61 -5.69 -4.70 -1.45
N VAL A 62 -5.73 -4.85 -2.75
CA VAL A 62 -4.59 -4.57 -3.64
C VAL A 62 -4.48 -3.07 -3.77
N MET A 63 -3.28 -2.51 -3.63
CA MET A 63 -3.10 -1.06 -3.71
C MET A 63 -2.19 -0.67 -4.87
N LEU A 64 -2.56 0.37 -5.60
CA LEU A 64 -1.71 1.05 -6.57
C LEU A 64 -1.36 2.43 -6.03
N ILE A 65 -0.09 2.65 -5.67
CA ILE A 65 0.42 3.90 -5.11
C ILE A 65 1.09 4.70 -6.22
N VAL A 66 0.68 5.95 -6.42
CA VAL A 66 1.13 6.80 -7.54
C VAL A 66 1.48 8.21 -7.06
N ASN A 67 2.64 8.72 -7.48
CA ASN A 67 2.94 10.15 -7.33
C ASN A 67 2.43 10.93 -8.54
N ILE A 68 1.45 11.78 -8.34
CA ILE A 68 0.73 12.48 -9.42
C ILE A 68 1.17 13.93 -9.60
N ALA A 69 0.90 14.45 -10.79
CA ALA A 69 1.10 15.86 -11.14
C ALA A 69 -0.01 16.34 -12.08
N SER A 70 -0.33 17.66 -12.00
CA SER A 70 -1.42 18.29 -12.77
C SER A 70 -0.97 18.86 -14.12
N LYS A 71 0.32 19.19 -14.28
CA LYS A 71 0.88 19.89 -15.45
C LYS A 71 2.00 19.13 -16.14
N CYS A 72 2.05 17.83 -15.98
CA CYS A 72 2.96 16.95 -16.68
C CYS A 72 2.40 16.60 -18.07
N GLY A 73 3.28 16.41 -19.05
CA GLY A 73 2.86 15.91 -20.38
C GLY A 73 2.17 14.54 -20.34
N LEU A 74 2.39 13.76 -19.28
CA LEU A 74 1.76 12.45 -19.07
C LEU A 74 0.39 12.55 -18.38
N THR A 75 0.00 13.71 -17.81
CA THR A 75 -1.16 13.82 -16.90
C THR A 75 -2.43 13.26 -17.51
N SER A 76 -2.78 13.68 -18.73
CA SER A 76 -4.04 13.26 -19.37
C SER A 76 -4.13 11.74 -19.54
N SER A 77 -3.14 11.13 -20.17
CA SER A 77 -3.14 9.69 -20.42
C SER A 77 -3.08 8.87 -19.12
N GLN A 78 -2.29 9.34 -18.14
CA GLN A 78 -2.19 8.66 -16.85
C GLN A 78 -3.49 8.75 -16.05
N TYR A 79 -4.16 9.92 -16.02
CA TYR A 79 -5.46 10.07 -15.36
C TYR A 79 -6.53 9.21 -16.03
N ASP A 80 -6.56 9.16 -17.36
CA ASP A 80 -7.49 8.32 -18.11
C ASP A 80 -7.29 6.84 -17.79
N GLY A 81 -6.04 6.38 -17.76
CA GLY A 81 -5.72 5.00 -17.43
C GLY A 81 -6.03 4.64 -15.96
N LEU A 82 -5.76 5.54 -15.00
CA LEU A 82 -6.11 5.34 -13.59
C LEU A 82 -7.63 5.26 -13.40
N ARG A 83 -8.41 6.12 -14.10
CA ARG A 83 -9.86 6.07 -14.07
C ARG A 83 -10.40 4.73 -14.60
N GLN A 84 -9.85 4.24 -15.72
CA GLN A 84 -10.24 2.94 -16.26
C GLN A 84 -9.96 1.80 -15.27
N LEU A 85 -8.83 1.83 -14.57
CA LEU A 85 -8.53 0.84 -13.53
C LEU A 85 -9.49 0.91 -12.34
N ILE A 86 -9.92 2.11 -11.93
CA ILE A 86 -10.95 2.29 -10.89
C ILE A 86 -12.27 1.67 -11.37
N GLU A 87 -12.74 2.05 -12.55
CA GLU A 87 -14.00 1.56 -13.12
C GLU A 87 -14.06 0.03 -13.22
N GLU A 88 -12.91 -0.62 -13.48
CA GLU A 88 -12.84 -2.07 -13.69
C GLU A 88 -12.58 -2.87 -12.40
N TYR A 89 -11.78 -2.33 -11.46
CA TYR A 89 -11.22 -3.13 -10.37
C TYR A 89 -11.56 -2.66 -8.95
N GLU A 90 -12.13 -1.46 -8.74
CA GLU A 90 -12.45 -0.95 -7.40
C GLU A 90 -13.36 -1.91 -6.63
N ASP A 91 -14.47 -2.34 -7.24
CA ASP A 91 -15.43 -3.29 -6.66
C ASP A 91 -14.83 -4.70 -6.46
N ARG A 92 -13.71 -4.99 -7.11
CA ARG A 92 -12.96 -6.26 -6.99
C ARG A 92 -11.87 -6.20 -5.92
N GLY A 93 -11.68 -5.04 -5.29
CA GLY A 93 -10.75 -4.84 -4.18
C GLY A 93 -9.42 -4.17 -4.55
N LEU A 94 -9.39 -3.38 -5.64
CA LEU A 94 -8.29 -2.45 -5.93
C LEU A 94 -8.54 -1.11 -5.25
N SER A 95 -7.53 -0.55 -4.61
CA SER A 95 -7.50 0.84 -4.16
C SER A 95 -6.35 1.59 -4.82
N ILE A 96 -6.63 2.72 -5.46
CA ILE A 96 -5.59 3.60 -6.00
C ILE A 96 -5.35 4.76 -5.03
N LEU A 97 -4.09 4.94 -4.61
CA LEU A 97 -3.66 5.92 -3.62
C LEU A 97 -2.76 6.96 -4.30
N ASN A 98 -3.28 8.17 -4.49
CA ASN A 98 -2.64 9.24 -5.24
C ASN A 98 -1.99 10.25 -4.31
N PHE A 99 -0.69 10.48 -4.49
CA PHE A 99 0.11 11.42 -3.73
C PHE A 99 0.59 12.54 -4.65
N PRO A 100 0.02 13.75 -4.57
CA PRO A 100 0.52 14.90 -5.32
C PRO A 100 1.98 15.21 -4.97
N CYS A 101 2.81 15.49 -5.98
CA CYS A 101 4.22 15.79 -5.78
C CYS A 101 4.70 16.91 -6.71
N ASN A 102 5.33 17.95 -6.13
CA ASN A 102 5.80 19.10 -6.90
C ASN A 102 7.31 19.10 -7.19
N GLN A 103 8.02 18.00 -6.88
CA GLN A 103 9.48 17.91 -7.01
C GLN A 103 9.99 17.80 -8.46
N PHE A 104 9.11 17.52 -9.41
CA PHE A 104 9.47 17.33 -10.83
C PHE A 104 8.99 18.52 -11.65
N GLY A 105 9.89 19.50 -11.82
CA GLY A 105 9.65 20.70 -12.64
C GLY A 105 8.53 21.62 -12.14
N GLY A 106 8.12 21.52 -10.87
CA GLY A 106 7.01 22.33 -10.34
C GLY A 106 5.65 21.99 -10.97
N GLN A 107 5.50 20.77 -11.44
CA GLN A 107 4.33 20.34 -12.24
C GLN A 107 3.10 19.96 -11.40
N MET A 108 3.11 20.24 -10.10
CA MET A 108 1.96 20.12 -9.20
C MET A 108 1.85 21.41 -8.34
N PRO A 109 1.55 22.57 -8.95
CA PRO A 109 1.58 23.84 -8.26
C PRO A 109 0.39 24.06 -7.31
N GLU A 110 -0.74 23.37 -7.54
CA GLU A 110 -1.94 23.50 -6.73
C GLU A 110 -1.63 23.24 -5.25
N SER A 111 -2.21 24.03 -4.33
CA SER A 111 -2.14 23.76 -2.90
C SER A 111 -2.94 22.52 -2.54
N ASP A 112 -2.62 21.91 -1.38
CA ASP A 112 -3.42 20.81 -0.85
C ASP A 112 -4.89 21.22 -0.62
N GLY A 113 -5.76 20.24 -0.45
CA GLY A 113 -7.16 20.43 -0.19
C GLY A 113 -7.96 20.78 -1.43
N GLN A 114 -8.68 21.89 -1.37
CA GLN A 114 -9.69 22.21 -2.36
C GLN A 114 -9.14 22.46 -3.77
N GLU A 115 -7.96 23.06 -3.91
CA GLU A 115 -7.41 23.37 -5.24
C GLU A 115 -7.08 22.10 -6.05
N ILE A 116 -6.50 21.08 -5.40
CA ILE A 116 -6.21 19.80 -6.07
C ILE A 116 -7.52 19.08 -6.42
N LEU A 117 -8.49 19.07 -5.50
CA LEU A 117 -9.81 18.47 -5.76
C LEU A 117 -10.54 19.15 -6.90
N ASP A 118 -10.48 20.50 -6.98
CA ASP A 118 -11.08 21.25 -8.07
C ASP A 118 -10.39 20.97 -9.41
N HIS A 119 -9.06 20.82 -9.40
CA HIS A 119 -8.32 20.41 -10.59
C HIS A 119 -8.80 19.02 -11.07
N LEU A 120 -8.80 18.01 -10.20
CA LEU A 120 -9.23 16.66 -10.56
C LEU A 120 -10.68 16.63 -11.05
N ARG A 121 -11.56 17.39 -10.41
CA ARG A 121 -12.98 17.51 -10.81
C ARG A 121 -13.12 18.15 -12.19
N LYS A 122 -12.33 19.20 -12.49
CA LYS A 122 -12.31 19.86 -13.79
C LYS A 122 -11.83 18.93 -14.90
N GLU A 123 -10.85 18.08 -14.61
CA GLU A 123 -10.34 17.07 -15.55
C GLU A 123 -11.26 15.83 -15.65
N GLY A 124 -12.37 15.77 -14.88
CA GLY A 124 -13.22 14.58 -14.79
C GLY A 124 -12.46 13.35 -14.26
N ALA A 125 -11.42 13.59 -13.49
CA ALA A 125 -10.49 12.56 -13.05
C ALA A 125 -10.90 11.96 -11.71
N ASN A 126 -11.82 10.97 -11.72
CA ASN A 126 -11.99 10.07 -10.58
C ASN A 126 -10.86 9.01 -10.62
N ILE A 127 -9.75 9.30 -9.97
CA ILE A 127 -8.56 8.45 -9.96
C ILE A 127 -8.32 7.72 -8.63
N GLY A 128 -9.32 7.69 -7.74
CA GLY A 128 -9.27 7.02 -6.43
C GLY A 128 -8.96 7.95 -5.27
N HIS A 129 -8.32 7.44 -4.24
CA HIS A 129 -8.04 8.19 -3.01
C HIS A 129 -6.96 9.24 -3.21
N LEU A 130 -7.26 10.48 -2.80
CA LEU A 130 -6.32 11.59 -2.83
C LEU A 130 -5.74 11.86 -1.43
N PHE A 131 -4.43 11.99 -1.36
CA PHE A 131 -3.69 12.31 -0.14
C PHE A 131 -3.04 13.70 -0.22
N ALA A 132 -2.47 14.15 0.89
CA ALA A 132 -1.73 15.40 0.96
C ALA A 132 -0.52 15.38 0.02
N LYS A 133 -0.13 16.55 -0.46
CA LYS A 133 1.09 16.74 -1.24
C LYS A 133 2.31 16.37 -0.39
N ILE A 134 3.20 15.54 -0.95
CA ILE A 134 4.39 15.05 -0.26
C ILE A 134 5.64 15.15 -1.12
N GLU A 135 6.80 15.04 -0.48
CA GLU A 135 8.06 14.78 -1.17
C GLU A 135 8.29 13.27 -1.30
N VAL A 136 8.67 12.83 -2.49
CA VAL A 136 8.82 11.41 -2.83
C VAL A 136 10.29 10.98 -2.95
N LYS A 137 11.24 11.95 -2.93
CA LYS A 137 12.68 11.70 -3.01
C LYS A 137 13.48 12.64 -2.14
N GLY A 138 14.73 12.27 -1.86
CA GLY A 138 15.67 13.06 -1.06
C GLY A 138 15.44 12.91 0.45
N VAL A 139 16.13 13.75 1.22
CA VAL A 139 16.16 13.64 2.69
C VAL A 139 14.78 13.82 3.31
N GLN A 140 13.95 14.67 2.72
CA GLN A 140 12.60 14.99 3.19
C GLN A 140 11.52 14.07 2.63
N ALA A 141 11.88 13.05 1.86
CA ALA A 141 10.91 12.09 1.34
C ALA A 141 10.02 11.52 2.47
N ASP A 142 8.72 11.42 2.17
CA ASP A 142 7.75 10.84 3.09
C ASP A 142 8.15 9.41 3.50
N PRO A 143 7.88 8.97 4.74
CA PRO A 143 8.17 7.62 5.20
C PRO A 143 7.62 6.52 4.28
N LEU A 144 6.46 6.74 3.65
CA LEU A 144 5.90 5.81 2.66
C LEU A 144 6.85 5.65 1.47
N TYR A 145 7.31 6.75 0.87
CA TYR A 145 8.21 6.68 -0.28
C TYR A 145 9.61 6.20 0.08
N LYS A 146 10.10 6.50 1.29
CA LYS A 146 11.34 5.87 1.81
C LYS A 146 11.22 4.34 1.91
N LEU A 147 10.05 3.84 2.30
CA LEU A 147 9.80 2.40 2.35
C LEU A 147 9.66 1.81 0.94
N LEU A 148 8.92 2.46 0.04
CA LEU A 148 8.69 2.02 -1.34
C LEU A 148 10.01 1.93 -2.13
N THR A 149 10.97 2.84 -1.88
CA THR A 149 12.24 2.89 -2.59
C THR A 149 13.42 2.25 -1.86
N ARG A 150 13.20 1.65 -0.67
CA ARG A 150 14.23 1.13 0.23
C ARG A 150 15.30 0.23 -0.43
N HIS A 151 14.92 -0.53 -1.46
CA HIS A 151 15.80 -1.44 -2.19
C HIS A 151 15.88 -1.11 -3.69
N GLN A 152 15.55 0.13 -4.04
CA GLN A 152 15.49 0.59 -5.43
C GLN A 152 16.11 2.00 -5.52
N HIS A 153 16.25 2.52 -6.73
CA HIS A 153 16.64 3.91 -6.96
C HIS A 153 15.49 4.87 -6.60
N ASP A 154 15.85 6.14 -6.38
CA ASP A 154 14.88 7.22 -6.11
C ASP A 154 13.83 7.34 -7.22
N ILE A 155 12.73 8.04 -6.92
CA ILE A 155 11.70 8.35 -7.90
C ILE A 155 12.28 9.32 -8.95
N GLU A 156 12.23 8.91 -10.20
CA GLU A 156 12.81 9.64 -11.33
C GLU A 156 11.90 10.70 -11.91
N TRP A 157 10.57 10.49 -11.90
CA TRP A 157 9.60 11.41 -12.51
C TRP A 157 8.21 11.30 -11.88
N ASN A 158 7.27 12.14 -12.35
CA ASN A 158 5.84 12.01 -12.03
C ASN A 158 5.28 10.67 -12.53
N PHE A 159 4.25 10.15 -11.90
CA PHE A 159 3.52 8.92 -12.28
C PHE A 159 4.33 7.63 -12.21
N VAL A 160 5.36 7.55 -11.36
CA VAL A 160 5.92 6.26 -10.96
C VAL A 160 4.88 5.54 -10.10
N LYS A 161 4.69 4.25 -10.34
CA LYS A 161 3.65 3.45 -9.71
C LYS A 161 4.25 2.29 -8.93
N PHE A 162 3.63 1.98 -7.79
CA PHE A 162 3.94 0.80 -6.99
C PHE A 162 2.68 -0.01 -6.79
N LEU A 163 2.70 -1.26 -7.23
CA LEU A 163 1.65 -2.23 -6.94
C LEU A 163 1.99 -2.97 -5.65
N VAL A 164 1.02 -3.06 -4.76
CA VAL A 164 1.16 -3.60 -3.41
C VAL A 164 0.09 -4.66 -3.18
N ASP A 165 0.48 -5.79 -2.61
CA ASP A 165 -0.41 -6.90 -2.33
C ASP A 165 -1.37 -6.62 -1.16
N ARG A 166 -2.35 -7.51 -0.94
CA ARG A 166 -3.36 -7.42 0.12
C ARG A 166 -2.76 -7.40 1.53
N ARG A 167 -1.50 -7.83 1.68
CA ARG A 167 -0.76 -7.88 2.95
C ARG A 167 0.12 -6.64 3.17
N GLY A 168 0.14 -5.71 2.19
CA GLY A 168 0.93 -4.49 2.25
C GLY A 168 2.40 -4.65 1.82
N ASN A 169 2.76 -5.75 1.16
CA ASN A 169 4.09 -5.92 0.59
C ASN A 169 4.15 -5.32 -0.82
N ILE A 170 5.27 -4.69 -1.14
CA ILE A 170 5.51 -4.16 -2.48
C ILE A 170 5.70 -5.32 -3.44
N HIS A 171 4.79 -5.45 -4.39
CA HIS A 171 4.85 -6.47 -5.44
C HIS A 171 5.75 -6.03 -6.59
N LYS A 172 5.52 -4.83 -7.13
CA LYS A 172 6.25 -4.35 -8.31
C LYS A 172 6.21 -2.83 -8.44
N ARG A 173 7.28 -2.26 -9.02
CA ARG A 173 7.38 -0.85 -9.42
C ARG A 173 7.29 -0.74 -10.93
N TYR A 174 6.68 0.34 -11.41
CA TYR A 174 6.55 0.66 -12.83
C TYR A 174 7.00 2.10 -13.07
N GLY A 175 7.68 2.31 -14.19
CA GLY A 175 8.16 3.63 -14.59
C GLY A 175 7.03 4.59 -14.94
N ALA A 176 7.39 5.86 -15.05
CA ALA A 176 6.47 6.97 -15.29
C ALA A 176 5.62 6.81 -16.55
N GLU A 177 6.27 6.40 -17.65
CA GLU A 177 5.67 6.34 -18.99
C GLU A 177 4.74 5.15 -19.22
N LEU A 178 4.80 4.11 -18.35
CA LEU A 178 3.94 2.95 -18.52
C LEU A 178 2.49 3.34 -18.22
N GLU A 179 1.61 3.12 -19.20
CA GLU A 179 0.19 3.40 -19.04
C GLU A 179 -0.43 2.53 -17.94
N PRO A 180 -1.30 3.10 -17.06
CA PRO A 180 -1.88 2.35 -15.95
C PRO A 180 -2.62 1.08 -16.38
N VAL A 181 -3.33 1.10 -17.49
CA VAL A 181 -4.07 -0.07 -18.00
C VAL A 181 -3.16 -1.26 -18.34
N ALA A 182 -1.88 -1.01 -18.62
CA ALA A 182 -0.92 -2.09 -18.85
C ALA A 182 -0.60 -2.92 -17.60
N LEU A 183 -1.03 -2.45 -16.41
CA LEU A 183 -0.85 -3.15 -15.14
C LEU A 183 -1.96 -4.18 -14.89
N ALA A 184 -2.99 -4.25 -15.73
CA ALA A 184 -4.18 -5.10 -15.53
C ALA A 184 -3.83 -6.54 -15.17
N GLY A 185 -2.91 -7.18 -15.90
CA GLY A 185 -2.51 -8.56 -15.63
C GLY A 185 -1.86 -8.78 -14.27
N ASP A 186 -1.00 -7.85 -13.82
CA ASP A 186 -0.39 -7.92 -12.48
C ASP A 186 -1.43 -7.63 -11.38
N ILE A 187 -2.40 -6.73 -11.64
CA ILE A 187 -3.52 -6.44 -10.72
C ILE A 187 -4.40 -7.68 -10.58
N GLU A 188 -4.82 -8.30 -11.66
CA GLU A 188 -5.65 -9.51 -11.66
C GLU A 188 -4.98 -10.66 -10.91
N LEU A 189 -3.68 -10.85 -11.10
CA LEU A 189 -2.90 -11.84 -10.37
C LEU A 189 -3.03 -11.63 -8.84
N LEU A 190 -2.87 -10.39 -8.36
CA LEU A 190 -2.95 -10.09 -6.93
C LEU A 190 -4.39 -10.11 -6.40
N LEU A 191 -5.37 -9.79 -7.23
CA LEU A 191 -6.79 -9.88 -6.86
C LEU A 191 -7.22 -11.34 -6.68
N ALA A 192 -6.69 -12.26 -7.49
CA ALA A 192 -6.95 -13.69 -7.38
C ALA A 192 -6.30 -14.35 -6.15
N ASP A 193 -5.16 -13.82 -5.66
CA ASP A 193 -4.38 -14.37 -4.52
C ASP A 193 -5.05 -14.14 -3.15
N GLY A 194 -6.32 -13.92 -3.06
CA GLY A 194 -7.05 -13.66 -1.81
C GLY A 194 -8.46 -14.21 -1.78
N SER A 195 -8.81 -15.07 -2.71
CA SER A 195 -10.16 -15.65 -2.85
C SER A 195 -10.33 -17.01 -2.16
N GLU A 196 -9.51 -17.33 -1.14
CA GLU A 196 -9.72 -18.51 -0.27
C GLU A 196 -10.24 -18.12 1.11
#